data_e71a9e391560eba5609397647cd8a252
#
_entry.id   e71a9e391560eba5609397647cd8a252
#
_cell.length_a   1.000
_cell.length_b   1.000
_cell.length_c   1.000
_cell.angle_alpha   90.00
_cell.angle_beta   90.00
_cell.angle_gamma   90.00
#
_symmetry.space_group_name_H-M   'P 1'
#
loop_
_entity.id
_entity.type
_entity.pdbx_description
1 polymer ?
#
loop_
_entity_poly.entity_id
_entity_poly.type
_entity_poly.pdbx_seq_one_letter_code
_entity_poly.pdbx_strand_id
1 'polypeptide(L)'
;MARTPTVTRDQVPEQYRDAFDHELANSRGAMENGPGSVMINSPEMRKRANHLVFYFREESELPQKIQEMAMILTARDKDCQYIWYAHAARAREQGISDEFVDALRDKKPLPKLPHDEQIVVDYATELFTTNRVSAGTFQAALDHFGAQLLTELTTMMGYYSLLALNVNAFEVDRPDGGEKPLVV
;
A
#
# COMPACT_ATOMS: atom_id res chain seq x y z
N MET A 1 -6.46 12.45 15.52
CA MET A 1 -6.75 11.29 16.41
C MET A 1 -7.74 10.38 15.67
N ALA A 2 -7.44 9.10 15.56
CA ALA A 2 -8.32 8.18 14.86
C ALA A 2 -9.77 8.25 15.40
N ARG A 3 -10.75 8.08 14.50
CA ARG A 3 -12.20 8.13 14.88
C ARG A 3 -12.62 7.07 15.89
N THR A 4 -11.88 5.96 15.96
CA THR A 4 -12.11 4.90 16.93
C THR A 4 -10.82 4.56 17.66
N PRO A 5 -10.85 4.31 18.97
CA PRO A 5 -9.69 3.77 19.66
C PRO A 5 -9.39 2.35 19.14
N THR A 6 -8.14 1.95 19.26
CA THR A 6 -7.76 0.55 18.98
C THR A 6 -8.47 -0.37 19.98
N VAL A 7 -9.12 -1.40 19.49
CA VAL A 7 -9.84 -2.38 20.32
C VAL A 7 -8.86 -3.12 21.23
N THR A 8 -9.28 -3.34 22.47
CA THR A 8 -8.56 -4.19 23.43
C THR A 8 -9.07 -5.62 23.40
N ARG A 9 -8.27 -6.58 23.89
CA ARG A 9 -8.64 -7.99 23.91
C ARG A 9 -9.99 -8.27 24.55
N ASP A 10 -10.31 -7.57 25.63
CA ASP A 10 -11.58 -7.77 26.37
C ASP A 10 -12.81 -7.29 25.60
N GLN A 11 -12.63 -6.36 24.69
CA GLN A 11 -13.69 -5.85 23.80
C GLN A 11 -13.94 -6.79 22.60
N VAL A 12 -13.00 -7.72 22.33
CA VAL A 12 -13.12 -8.70 21.25
C VAL A 12 -14.03 -9.84 21.70
N PRO A 13 -15.05 -10.23 20.88
CA PRO A 13 -15.86 -11.41 21.14
C PRO A 13 -14.98 -12.65 21.38
N GLU A 14 -15.37 -13.48 22.36
CA GLU A 14 -14.57 -14.62 22.81
C GLU A 14 -14.08 -15.52 21.67
N GLN A 15 -14.93 -15.79 20.72
CA GLN A 15 -14.64 -16.62 19.55
C GLN A 15 -13.54 -16.07 18.61
N TYR A 16 -13.17 -14.80 18.74
CA TYR A 16 -12.13 -14.16 17.91
C TYR A 16 -10.86 -13.78 18.70
N ARG A 17 -10.81 -14.08 20.01
CA ARG A 17 -9.66 -13.72 20.85
C ARG A 17 -8.39 -14.42 20.45
N ASP A 18 -8.46 -15.67 20.00
CA ASP A 18 -7.28 -16.39 19.49
C ASP A 18 -6.70 -15.71 18.26
N ALA A 19 -7.55 -15.23 17.35
CA ALA A 19 -7.10 -14.47 16.18
C ALA A 19 -6.50 -13.12 16.60
N PHE A 20 -7.08 -12.45 17.58
CA PHE A 20 -6.53 -11.20 18.14
C PHE A 20 -5.16 -11.42 18.76
N ASP A 21 -5.00 -12.43 19.62
CA ASP A 21 -3.74 -12.76 20.28
C ASP A 21 -2.65 -13.15 19.25
N HIS A 22 -3.04 -13.90 18.21
CA HIS A 22 -2.15 -14.22 17.09
C HIS A 22 -1.66 -12.96 16.36
N GLU A 23 -2.58 -12.05 16.01
CA GLU A 23 -2.24 -10.80 15.32
C GLU A 23 -1.37 -9.88 16.20
N LEU A 24 -1.65 -9.80 17.50
CA LEU A 24 -0.85 -9.04 18.44
C LEU A 24 0.59 -9.56 18.52
N ALA A 25 0.76 -10.89 18.61
CA ALA A 25 2.08 -11.53 18.67
C ALA A 25 2.92 -11.32 17.39
N ASN A 26 2.27 -11.21 16.23
CA ASN A 26 2.94 -11.10 14.93
C ASN A 26 2.99 -9.67 14.37
N SER A 27 2.44 -8.68 15.09
CA SER A 27 2.27 -7.31 14.58
C SER A 27 3.55 -6.48 14.52
N ARG A 28 4.61 -6.86 15.23
CA ARG A 28 5.83 -6.06 15.38
C ARG A 28 5.54 -4.58 15.73
N GLY A 29 4.53 -4.31 16.56
CA GLY A 29 4.08 -2.96 16.92
C GLY A 29 3.12 -2.29 15.93
N ALA A 30 2.78 -2.92 14.81
CA ALA A 30 1.89 -2.34 13.80
C ALA A 30 0.39 -2.31 14.22
N MET A 31 0.09 -2.68 15.47
CA MET A 31 -1.26 -2.63 16.02
C MET A 31 -1.64 -1.27 16.61
N GLU A 32 -0.66 -0.45 16.91
CA GLU A 32 -0.88 0.84 17.58
C GLU A 32 -1.22 1.96 16.58
N ASN A 33 -0.78 1.79 15.33
CA ASN A 33 -0.90 2.80 14.27
C ASN A 33 -1.25 2.19 12.91
N GLY A 34 -1.72 3.04 12.00
CA GLY A 34 -1.95 2.68 10.62
C GLY A 34 -3.08 1.68 10.38
N PRO A 35 -3.07 0.98 9.24
CA PRO A 35 -4.15 0.05 8.88
C PRO A 35 -4.36 -1.04 9.93
N GLY A 36 -3.30 -1.41 10.63
CA GLY A 36 -3.35 -2.41 11.68
C GLY A 36 -4.27 -2.06 12.82
N SER A 37 -4.24 -0.81 13.29
CA SER A 37 -5.09 -0.33 14.39
C SER A 37 -6.58 -0.32 14.04
N VAL A 38 -6.91 -0.20 12.75
CA VAL A 38 -8.28 -0.28 12.25
C VAL A 38 -8.71 -1.73 12.05
N MET A 39 -7.91 -2.51 11.32
CA MET A 39 -8.27 -3.86 10.92
C MET A 39 -8.38 -4.83 12.10
N ILE A 40 -7.72 -4.53 13.22
CA ILE A 40 -7.79 -5.35 14.44
C ILE A 40 -9.19 -5.36 15.08
N ASN A 41 -10.06 -4.42 14.73
CA ASN A 41 -11.47 -4.47 15.11
C ASN A 41 -12.17 -5.71 14.55
N SER A 42 -11.61 -6.36 13.52
CA SER A 42 -12.03 -7.64 12.97
C SER A 42 -10.82 -8.60 12.88
N PRO A 43 -10.42 -9.22 14.00
CA PRO A 43 -9.14 -9.94 14.08
C PRO A 43 -9.03 -11.09 13.08
N GLU A 44 -10.10 -11.84 12.86
CA GLU A 44 -10.11 -12.96 11.92
C GLU A 44 -9.98 -12.49 10.46
N MET A 45 -10.62 -11.37 10.11
CA MET A 45 -10.46 -10.75 8.79
C MET A 45 -9.02 -10.28 8.61
N ARG A 46 -8.47 -9.58 9.61
CA ARG A 46 -7.08 -9.10 9.58
C ARG A 46 -6.09 -10.25 9.41
N LYS A 47 -6.25 -11.34 10.17
CA LYS A 47 -5.40 -12.52 10.07
C LYS A 47 -5.36 -13.06 8.64
N ARG A 48 -6.50 -13.19 7.98
CA ARG A 48 -6.57 -13.65 6.59
C ARG A 48 -5.95 -12.64 5.60
N ALA A 49 -6.18 -11.37 5.81
CA ALA A 49 -5.59 -10.32 4.98
C ALA A 49 -4.05 -10.28 5.10
N ASN A 50 -3.52 -10.52 6.30
CA ASN A 50 -2.08 -10.57 6.54
C ASN A 50 -1.37 -11.72 5.83
N HIS A 51 -2.04 -12.83 5.50
CA HIS A 51 -1.45 -13.88 4.67
C HIS A 51 -1.06 -13.36 3.28
N LEU A 52 -1.85 -12.45 2.69
CA LEU A 52 -1.51 -11.83 1.42
C LEU A 52 -0.34 -10.86 1.54
N VAL A 53 -0.26 -10.08 2.63
CA VAL A 53 0.90 -9.21 2.89
C VAL A 53 2.17 -10.04 3.07
N PHE A 54 2.07 -11.16 3.79
CA PHE A 54 3.20 -12.06 3.96
C PHE A 54 3.70 -12.59 2.62
N TYR A 55 2.78 -13.03 1.75
CA TYR A 55 3.12 -13.46 0.40
C TYR A 55 3.90 -12.38 -0.37
N PHE A 56 3.40 -11.15 -0.40
CA PHE A 56 4.11 -10.06 -1.11
C PHE A 56 5.50 -9.78 -0.58
N ARG A 57 5.70 -9.90 0.73
CA ARG A 57 6.97 -9.56 1.37
C ARG A 57 8.03 -10.65 1.32
N GLU A 58 7.61 -11.90 1.38
CA GLU A 58 8.51 -13.03 1.64
C GLU A 58 8.57 -14.02 0.46
N GLU A 59 7.54 -14.05 -0.40
CA GLU A 59 7.41 -15.09 -1.42
C GLU A 59 7.33 -14.52 -2.85
N SER A 60 6.83 -13.30 -3.03
CA SER A 60 6.71 -12.67 -4.35
C SER A 60 8.08 -12.36 -4.96
N GLU A 61 8.26 -12.71 -6.22
CA GLU A 61 9.45 -12.36 -7.01
C GLU A 61 9.38 -10.96 -7.64
N LEU A 62 8.31 -10.20 -7.38
CA LEU A 62 8.19 -8.82 -7.86
C LEU A 62 9.29 -7.97 -7.22
N PRO A 63 10.14 -7.27 -8.01
CA PRO A 63 11.24 -6.49 -7.45
C PRO A 63 10.77 -5.49 -6.39
N GLN A 64 11.48 -5.38 -5.29
CA GLN A 64 11.15 -4.50 -4.16
C GLN A 64 10.91 -3.05 -4.61
N LYS A 65 11.73 -2.56 -5.54
CA LYS A 65 11.57 -1.24 -6.16
C LYS A 65 10.18 -1.07 -6.79
N ILE A 66 9.71 -2.07 -7.54
CA ILE A 66 8.39 -2.07 -8.19
C ILE A 66 7.27 -2.17 -7.16
N GLN A 67 7.47 -2.96 -6.11
CA GLN A 67 6.53 -3.04 -4.99
C GLN A 67 6.34 -1.68 -4.31
N GLU A 68 7.45 -1.02 -3.90
CA GLU A 68 7.38 0.29 -3.26
C GLU A 68 6.78 1.36 -4.21
N MET A 69 7.11 1.29 -5.50
CA MET A 69 6.52 2.16 -6.51
C MET A 69 5.00 2.01 -6.60
N ALA A 70 4.49 0.77 -6.64
CA ALA A 70 3.05 0.48 -6.63
C ALA A 70 2.37 1.02 -5.37
N MET A 71 3.03 0.91 -4.22
CA MET A 71 2.51 1.38 -2.95
C MET A 71 2.39 2.90 -2.89
N ILE A 72 3.41 3.66 -3.36
CA ILE A 72 3.36 5.14 -3.36
C ILE A 72 2.43 5.69 -4.44
N LEU A 73 2.30 5.04 -5.61
CA LEU A 73 1.30 5.38 -6.63
C LEU A 73 -0.11 5.19 -6.08
N THR A 74 -0.36 4.09 -5.38
CA THR A 74 -1.65 3.84 -4.70
C THR A 74 -1.90 4.87 -3.59
N ALA A 75 -0.89 5.19 -2.79
CA ALA A 75 -1.00 6.22 -1.75
C ALA A 75 -1.39 7.58 -2.34
N ARG A 76 -0.79 7.95 -3.50
CA ARG A 76 -1.11 9.19 -4.21
C ARG A 76 -2.53 9.19 -4.77
N ASP A 77 -2.96 8.09 -5.39
CA ASP A 77 -4.31 7.98 -5.95
C ASP A 77 -5.39 8.07 -4.86
N LYS A 78 -5.15 7.45 -3.72
CA LYS A 78 -6.10 7.45 -2.58
C LYS A 78 -5.91 8.64 -1.63
N ASP A 79 -5.02 9.59 -1.92
CA ASP A 79 -4.63 10.70 -1.02
C ASP A 79 -4.31 10.22 0.41
N CYS A 80 -3.71 9.02 0.53
CA CYS A 80 -3.48 8.37 1.81
C CYS A 80 -2.14 8.78 2.43
N GLN A 81 -2.19 9.73 3.37
CA GLN A 81 -1.02 10.27 4.05
C GLN A 81 -0.21 9.21 4.80
N TYR A 82 -0.90 8.24 5.40
CA TYR A 82 -0.22 7.19 6.18
C TYR A 82 0.56 6.21 5.29
N ILE A 83 -0.05 5.72 4.20
CA ILE A 83 0.64 4.82 3.26
C ILE A 83 1.82 5.54 2.62
N TRP A 84 1.64 6.81 2.24
CA TRP A 84 2.72 7.65 1.74
C TRP A 84 3.88 7.74 2.72
N TYR A 85 3.60 8.10 3.98
CA TYR A 85 4.60 8.17 5.04
C TYR A 85 5.38 6.86 5.21
N ALA A 86 4.71 5.73 5.14
CA ALA A 86 5.31 4.42 5.36
C ALA A 86 6.21 3.95 4.20
N HIS A 87 5.96 4.44 2.98
CA HIS A 87 6.57 3.87 1.77
C HIS A 87 7.41 4.85 0.95
N ALA A 88 7.23 6.17 1.02
CA ALA A 88 7.96 7.11 0.18
C ALA A 88 9.48 7.11 0.45
N ALA A 89 9.90 7.04 1.72
CA ALA A 89 11.32 6.93 2.05
C ALA A 89 11.92 5.61 1.54
N ARG A 90 11.20 4.50 1.69
CA ARG A 90 11.62 3.18 1.20
C ARG A 90 11.70 3.15 -0.33
N ALA A 91 10.80 3.80 -1.03
CA ALA A 91 10.85 3.94 -2.47
C ALA A 91 12.18 4.59 -2.92
N ARG A 92 12.61 5.66 -2.23
CA ARG A 92 13.92 6.29 -2.47
C ARG A 92 15.08 5.33 -2.14
N GLU A 93 15.03 4.63 -1.03
CA GLU A 93 16.03 3.62 -0.63
C GLU A 93 16.15 2.49 -1.67
N GLN A 94 15.05 2.14 -2.34
CA GLN A 94 15.03 1.16 -3.43
C GLN A 94 15.45 1.75 -4.79
N GLY A 95 15.89 3.01 -4.84
CA GLY A 95 16.46 3.64 -6.04
C GLY A 95 15.43 4.29 -6.96
N ILE A 96 14.20 4.56 -6.47
CA ILE A 96 13.29 5.47 -7.17
C ILE A 96 13.79 6.89 -6.97
N SER A 97 13.87 7.66 -8.07
CA SER A 97 14.47 8.99 -8.03
C SER A 97 13.73 9.97 -7.12
N ASP A 98 14.48 10.83 -6.43
CA ASP A 98 13.91 11.90 -5.60
C ASP A 98 13.00 12.82 -6.40
N GLU A 99 13.37 13.11 -7.64
CA GLU A 99 12.58 13.94 -8.55
C GLU A 99 11.20 13.33 -8.82
N PHE A 100 11.13 12.00 -9.05
CA PHE A 100 9.87 11.32 -9.24
C PHE A 100 8.99 11.34 -7.98
N VAL A 101 9.58 10.98 -6.83
CA VAL A 101 8.83 10.93 -5.57
C VAL A 101 8.30 12.32 -5.20
N ASP A 102 9.12 13.37 -5.38
CA ASP A 102 8.70 14.74 -5.10
C ASP A 102 7.62 15.25 -6.08
N ALA A 103 7.74 14.93 -7.38
CA ALA A 103 6.75 15.28 -8.37
C ALA A 103 5.41 14.58 -8.09
N LEU A 104 5.45 13.30 -7.75
CA LEU A 104 4.27 12.52 -7.38
C LEU A 104 3.59 13.08 -6.13
N ARG A 105 4.36 13.42 -5.08
CA ARG A 105 3.86 14.08 -3.86
C ARG A 105 3.11 15.37 -4.18
N ASP A 106 3.71 16.21 -5.02
CA ASP A 106 3.29 17.58 -5.29
C ASP A 106 2.25 17.69 -6.42
N LYS A 107 1.78 16.58 -7.00
CA LYS A 107 0.90 16.53 -8.19
C LYS A 107 1.49 17.29 -9.39
N LYS A 108 2.82 17.25 -9.55
CA LYS A 108 3.53 17.85 -10.68
C LYS A 108 3.69 16.85 -11.82
N PRO A 109 3.97 17.34 -13.05
CA PRO A 109 4.36 16.45 -14.15
C PRO A 109 5.52 15.55 -13.74
N LEU A 110 5.39 14.25 -14.00
CA LEU A 110 6.43 13.28 -13.67
C LEU A 110 7.64 13.43 -14.60
N PRO A 111 8.86 13.20 -14.10
CA PRO A 111 10.05 13.21 -14.93
C PRO A 111 10.05 12.02 -15.90
N LYS A 112 10.98 12.02 -16.85
CA LYS A 112 11.23 10.85 -17.69
C LYS A 112 11.77 9.72 -16.82
N LEU A 113 11.15 8.54 -16.93
CA LEU A 113 11.47 7.37 -16.13
C LEU A 113 12.23 6.30 -16.92
N PRO A 114 12.98 5.43 -16.25
CA PRO A 114 13.41 4.16 -16.81
C PRO A 114 12.22 3.36 -17.34
N HIS A 115 12.48 2.47 -18.30
CA HIS A 115 11.41 1.77 -19.03
C HIS A 115 10.50 0.93 -18.11
N ASP A 116 11.08 0.19 -17.18
CA ASP A 116 10.37 -0.62 -16.20
C ASP A 116 9.46 0.20 -15.28
N GLU A 117 9.97 1.34 -14.80
CA GLU A 117 9.21 2.29 -13.97
C GLU A 117 8.07 2.94 -14.77
N GLN A 118 8.32 3.33 -16.02
CA GLN A 118 7.31 3.95 -16.87
C GLN A 118 6.12 3.00 -17.12
N ILE A 119 6.39 1.71 -17.37
CA ILE A 119 5.35 0.69 -17.51
C ILE A 119 4.43 0.64 -16.27
N VAL A 120 5.02 0.68 -15.08
CA VAL A 120 4.25 0.65 -13.82
C VAL A 120 3.40 1.91 -13.65
N VAL A 121 3.97 3.08 -13.98
CA VAL A 121 3.23 4.36 -13.88
C VAL A 121 2.09 4.41 -14.88
N ASP A 122 2.30 4.02 -16.13
CA ASP A 122 1.27 4.02 -17.16
C ASP A 122 0.13 3.05 -16.78
N TYR A 123 0.50 1.85 -16.34
CA TYR A 123 -0.45 0.84 -15.87
C TYR A 123 -1.29 1.32 -14.69
N ALA A 124 -0.63 1.86 -13.66
CA ALA A 124 -1.29 2.37 -12.46
C ALA A 124 -2.20 3.57 -12.79
N THR A 125 -1.72 4.49 -13.65
CA THR A 125 -2.47 5.68 -14.05
C THR A 125 -3.78 5.30 -14.74
N GLU A 126 -3.74 4.41 -15.73
CA GLU A 126 -4.95 3.96 -16.40
C GLU A 126 -5.87 3.19 -15.45
N LEU A 127 -5.32 2.26 -14.66
CA LEU A 127 -6.10 1.45 -13.73
C LEU A 127 -6.84 2.31 -12.71
N PHE A 128 -6.18 3.29 -12.11
CA PHE A 128 -6.77 4.12 -11.06
C PHE A 128 -7.74 5.18 -11.62
N THR A 129 -7.44 5.78 -12.77
CA THR A 129 -8.30 6.82 -13.33
C THR A 129 -9.54 6.29 -14.03
N THR A 130 -9.46 5.11 -14.64
CA THR A 130 -10.55 4.55 -15.47
C THR A 130 -11.12 3.23 -14.94
N ASN A 131 -10.50 2.64 -13.93
CA ASN A 131 -10.74 1.27 -13.44
C ASN A 131 -10.55 0.20 -14.54
N ARG A 132 -9.77 0.50 -15.57
CA ARG A 132 -9.43 -0.37 -16.70
C ARG A 132 -8.03 -0.04 -17.18
N VAL A 133 -7.44 -0.98 -17.90
CA VAL A 133 -6.16 -0.79 -18.59
C VAL A 133 -6.38 -1.02 -20.07
N SER A 134 -5.87 -0.14 -20.92
CA SER A 134 -5.97 -0.29 -22.38
C SER A 134 -5.19 -1.51 -22.84
N ALA A 135 -5.55 -2.06 -24.00
CA ALA A 135 -4.89 -3.25 -24.54
C ALA A 135 -3.38 -3.04 -24.75
N GLY A 136 -2.97 -1.83 -25.17
CA GLY A 136 -1.55 -1.52 -25.40
C GLY A 136 -0.75 -1.49 -24.09
N THR A 137 -1.23 -0.76 -23.08
CA THR A 137 -0.59 -0.67 -21.76
C THR A 137 -0.58 -2.03 -21.06
N PHE A 138 -1.68 -2.78 -21.15
CA PHE A 138 -1.76 -4.13 -20.61
C PHE A 138 -0.72 -5.05 -21.26
N GLN A 139 -0.61 -5.03 -22.60
CA GLN A 139 0.34 -5.89 -23.31
C GLN A 139 1.80 -5.53 -22.97
N ALA A 140 2.14 -4.23 -22.88
CA ALA A 140 3.46 -3.80 -22.47
C ALA A 140 3.83 -4.30 -21.06
N ALA A 141 2.90 -4.22 -20.12
CA ALA A 141 3.10 -4.73 -18.76
C ALA A 141 3.19 -6.26 -18.74
N LEU A 142 2.37 -6.96 -19.52
CA LEU A 142 2.39 -8.41 -19.63
C LEU A 142 3.72 -8.92 -20.23
N ASP A 143 4.22 -8.27 -21.27
CA ASP A 143 5.49 -8.63 -21.93
C ASP A 143 6.68 -8.40 -20.99
N HIS A 144 6.61 -7.39 -20.12
CA HIS A 144 7.69 -7.07 -19.19
C HIS A 144 7.69 -7.95 -17.93
N PHE A 145 6.54 -8.13 -17.29
CA PHE A 145 6.41 -8.83 -16.00
C PHE A 145 5.99 -10.29 -16.12
N GLY A 146 5.38 -10.68 -17.22
CA GLY A 146 4.67 -11.95 -17.33
C GLY A 146 3.34 -11.97 -16.55
N ALA A 147 2.53 -12.99 -16.78
CA ALA A 147 1.18 -13.04 -16.21
C ALA A 147 1.17 -13.11 -14.66
N GLN A 148 2.12 -13.85 -14.09
CA GLN A 148 2.20 -14.01 -12.63
C GLN A 148 2.48 -12.67 -11.95
N LEU A 149 3.62 -12.04 -12.26
CA LEU A 149 4.04 -10.80 -11.58
C LEU A 149 3.10 -9.62 -11.89
N LEU A 150 2.50 -9.58 -13.08
CA LEU A 150 1.49 -8.57 -13.40
C LEU A 150 0.22 -8.77 -12.56
N THR A 151 -0.18 -10.02 -12.30
CA THR A 151 -1.30 -10.33 -11.39
C THR A 151 -0.97 -9.90 -9.97
N GLU A 152 0.26 -10.16 -9.51
CA GLU A 152 0.72 -9.77 -8.19
C GLU A 152 0.79 -8.24 -8.04
N LEU A 153 1.32 -7.52 -9.03
CA LEU A 153 1.36 -6.06 -9.08
C LEU A 153 -0.05 -5.46 -8.98
N THR A 154 -0.98 -5.97 -9.79
CA THR A 154 -2.38 -5.51 -9.79
C THR A 154 -3.05 -5.78 -8.43
N THR A 155 -2.84 -6.99 -7.88
CA THR A 155 -3.39 -7.38 -6.60
C THR A 155 -2.80 -6.53 -5.45
N MET A 156 -1.51 -6.23 -5.51
CA MET A 156 -0.85 -5.35 -4.54
C MET A 156 -1.46 -3.95 -4.54
N MET A 157 -1.66 -3.34 -5.72
CA MET A 157 -2.33 -2.03 -5.85
C MET A 157 -3.74 -2.07 -5.25
N GLY A 158 -4.51 -3.15 -5.51
CA GLY A 158 -5.84 -3.36 -4.92
C GLY A 158 -5.78 -3.51 -3.39
N TYR A 159 -4.83 -4.28 -2.89
CA TYR A 159 -4.65 -4.48 -1.46
C TYR A 159 -4.26 -3.18 -0.73
N TYR A 160 -3.32 -2.42 -1.28
CA TYR A 160 -2.95 -1.12 -0.71
C TYR A 160 -4.07 -0.09 -0.83
N SER A 161 -4.93 -0.18 -1.85
CA SER A 161 -6.17 0.61 -1.90
C SER A 161 -7.12 0.25 -0.74
N LEU A 162 -7.29 -1.03 -0.42
CA LEU A 162 -8.05 -1.50 0.75
C LEU A 162 -7.47 -0.91 2.05
N LEU A 163 -6.15 -0.95 2.23
CA LEU A 163 -5.50 -0.37 3.41
C LEU A 163 -5.71 1.15 3.49
N ALA A 164 -5.54 1.85 2.36
CA ALA A 164 -5.74 3.30 2.27
C ALA A 164 -7.18 3.70 2.62
N LEU A 165 -8.18 2.97 2.12
CA LEU A 165 -9.58 3.23 2.45
C LEU A 165 -9.87 3.07 3.95
N ASN A 166 -9.29 2.04 4.60
CA ASN A 166 -9.42 1.88 6.05
C ASN A 166 -8.79 3.05 6.80
N VAL A 167 -7.56 3.44 6.46
CA VAL A 167 -6.83 4.53 7.10
C VAL A 167 -7.58 5.85 6.93
N ASN A 168 -8.03 6.16 5.71
CA ASN A 168 -8.72 7.40 5.39
C ASN A 168 -10.11 7.48 6.05
N ALA A 169 -10.89 6.38 5.98
CA ALA A 169 -12.23 6.35 6.59
C ALA A 169 -12.21 6.48 8.11
N PHE A 170 -11.21 5.92 8.76
CA PHE A 170 -11.05 5.97 10.22
C PHE A 170 -10.19 7.16 10.68
N GLU A 171 -9.72 8.00 9.75
CA GLU A 171 -8.89 9.18 10.02
C GLU A 171 -7.68 8.83 10.91
N VAL A 172 -6.96 7.78 10.54
CA VAL A 172 -5.74 7.40 11.27
C VAL A 172 -4.64 8.40 10.99
N ASP A 173 -4.13 9.01 12.05
CA ASP A 173 -3.07 10.01 11.95
C ASP A 173 -1.78 9.41 11.37
N ARG A 174 -1.12 10.21 10.55
CA ARG A 174 0.26 9.96 10.16
C ARG A 174 1.17 10.22 11.37
N PRO A 175 2.17 9.38 11.65
CA PRO A 175 3.19 9.71 12.65
C PRO A 175 3.93 11.01 12.32
N ASP A 176 4.43 11.70 13.32
CA ASP A 176 5.23 12.91 13.15
C ASP A 176 6.59 12.60 12.49
N GLY A 177 7.11 13.58 11.77
CA GLY A 177 8.42 13.47 11.09
C GLY A 177 8.39 12.67 9.80
N GLY A 178 9.54 12.15 9.37
CA GLY A 178 9.70 11.38 8.14
C GLY A 178 9.47 12.18 6.86
N GLU A 179 8.94 11.52 5.84
CA GLU A 179 8.66 12.13 4.54
C GLU A 179 7.64 13.28 4.61
N LYS A 180 7.82 14.27 3.73
CA LYS A 180 6.86 15.35 3.60
C LYS A 180 5.48 14.80 3.21
N PRO A 181 4.37 15.37 3.75
CA PRO A 181 3.03 14.91 3.42
C PRO A 181 2.69 15.14 1.94
N LEU A 182 1.76 14.32 1.44
CA LEU A 182 1.15 14.54 0.14
C LEU A 182 0.45 15.92 0.09
N VAL A 183 0.59 16.60 -1.03
CA VAL A 183 -0.25 17.77 -1.34
C VAL A 183 -1.61 17.23 -1.78
N VAL A 184 -2.63 17.54 -1.02
CA VAL A 184 -4.03 17.09 -1.26
C VAL A 184 -4.79 18.07 -2.13
#